data_d48b7e4db60d4e55d61ccb6031fb67b5
#
_entry.id   d48b7e4db60d4e55d61ccb6031fb67b5
#
_cell.length_a   1.000
_cell.length_b   1.000
_cell.length_c   1.000
_cell.angle_alpha   90.00
_cell.angle_beta   90.00
_cell.angle_gamma   90.00
#
_symmetry.space_group_name_H-M   'P 1'
#
loop_
_entity.id
_entity.type
_entity.pdbx_description
1 polymer ?
#
loop_
_entity_poly.entity_id
_entity_poly.type
_entity_poly.pdbx_seq_one_letter_code
_entity_poly.pdbx_strand_id
1 'polypeptide(L)'
;VKLVYTRDLPAGRQAQNHSPVMHYVYVIKSENNNYFYVGISDNPKRRINQHNKGYNRTTKPYIPFKIIIIEEHASRIEARKREKFLKSGCGREFIRSMVT
;
A
#
# COMPACT_ATOMS: atom_id res chain seq x y z
N VAL A 1 -3.60 8.05 -11.84
CA VAL A 1 -3.49 7.04 -10.77
C VAL A 1 -4.61 6.04 -10.91
N LYS A 2 -4.28 4.79 -10.83
CA LYS A 2 -5.25 3.73 -10.95
C LYS A 2 -5.36 3.01 -9.63
N LEU A 3 -6.58 2.85 -9.14
CA LEU A 3 -6.82 2.10 -7.90
C LEU A 3 -7.11 0.66 -8.25
N VAL A 4 -6.50 -0.26 -7.53
CA VAL A 4 -6.75 -1.68 -7.74
C VAL A 4 -7.03 -2.33 -6.41
N TYR A 5 -7.85 -3.37 -6.45
CA TYR A 5 -8.16 -4.13 -5.25
C TYR A 5 -7.26 -5.35 -5.17
N THR A 6 -7.18 -5.95 -4.02
CA THR A 6 -6.28 -7.06 -3.80
C THR A 6 -6.44 -8.17 -4.83
N ARG A 7 -7.65 -8.51 -5.14
CA ARG A 7 -7.89 -9.60 -6.09
C ARG A 7 -7.54 -9.25 -7.52
N ASP A 8 -7.36 -7.95 -7.80
CA ASP A 8 -7.01 -7.51 -9.14
C ASP A 8 -5.52 -7.32 -9.32
N LEU A 9 -4.74 -7.58 -8.30
CA LEU A 9 -3.30 -7.42 -8.41
C LEU A 9 -2.69 -8.50 -9.29
N PRO A 10 -1.63 -8.19 -10.01
CA PRO A 10 -0.96 -9.18 -10.83
C PRO A 10 -0.48 -10.32 -9.95
N ALA A 11 -0.57 -11.51 -10.51
CA ALA A 11 -0.10 -12.59 -9.79
C ALA A 11 1.34 -12.65 -9.85
N GLY A 12 1.99 -12.41 -9.23
CA GLY A 12 3.29 -12.46 -9.15
C GLY A 12 3.90 -12.63 -10.38
N ARG A 13 4.32 -12.82 -10.81
CA ARG A 13 4.94 -12.79 -11.68
C ARG A 13 5.03 -12.88 -12.77
N GLN A 14 5.05 -12.68 -13.24
CA GLN A 14 5.03 -12.78 -14.32
C GLN A 14 6.01 -12.63 -15.11
N ALA A 15 6.58 -12.67 -15.09
CA ALA A 15 7.67 -12.65 -15.70
C ALA A 15 7.70 -12.24 -16.99
N GLN A 16 6.95 -11.52 -17.39
CA GLN A 16 7.03 -11.13 -18.54
C GLN A 16 7.97 -10.27 -18.76
N ASN A 17 8.89 -10.40 -18.84
CA ASN A 17 10.03 -9.79 -19.07
C ASN A 17 10.02 -8.52 -19.65
N HIS A 18 9.35 -8.13 -20.49
CA HIS A 18 9.47 -6.84 -21.13
C HIS A 18 8.46 -5.85 -20.60
N SER A 19 7.69 -6.24 -19.63
CA SER A 19 6.75 -5.31 -19.03
C SER A 19 7.46 -4.39 -18.07
N PRO A 20 7.12 -3.11 -18.06
CA PRO A 20 7.74 -2.21 -17.09
C PRO A 20 7.35 -2.62 -15.68
N VAL A 21 8.25 -2.40 -14.76
CA VAL A 21 7.98 -2.67 -13.37
C VAL A 21 7.05 -1.57 -12.86
N MET A 22 5.94 -1.97 -12.31
CA MET A 22 5.02 -1.01 -11.72
C MET A 22 5.34 -0.81 -10.25
N HIS A 23 5.02 0.35 -9.76
CA HIS A 23 5.21 0.69 -8.36
C HIS A 23 3.85 0.94 -7.75
N TYR A 24 3.64 0.41 -6.58
CA TYR A 24 2.33 0.52 -5.92
C TYR A 24 2.49 1.30 -4.63
N VAL A 25 1.54 2.21 -4.38
CA VAL A 25 1.42 2.85 -3.08
C VAL A 25 0.27 2.16 -2.38
N TYR A 26 0.48 1.71 -1.17
CA TYR A 26 -0.57 1.02 -0.44
C TYR A 26 -0.78 1.70 0.90
N VAL A 27 -2.02 1.66 1.37
CA VAL A 27 -2.38 2.14 2.69
C VAL A 27 -3.09 1.00 3.39
N ILE A 28 -2.60 0.66 4.56
CA ILE A 28 -3.21 -0.38 5.38
C ILE A 28 -3.57 0.23 6.73
N LYS A 29 -4.62 -0.28 7.33
CA LYS A 29 -5.08 0.20 8.62
C LYS A 29 -5.15 -0.95 9.60
N SER A 30 -4.69 -0.71 10.82
CA SER A 30 -4.83 -1.67 11.89
C SER A 30 -6.30 -1.93 12.15
N GLU A 31 -6.66 -3.17 12.34
CA GLU A 31 -8.06 -3.51 12.64
C GLU A 31 -8.44 -3.14 14.06
N ASN A 32 -7.47 -3.06 14.95
CA ASN A 32 -7.75 -2.82 16.36
C ASN A 32 -7.30 -1.47 16.87
N ASN A 33 -6.60 -0.71 16.06
CA ASN A 33 -6.06 0.58 16.50
C ASN A 33 -6.28 1.64 15.45
N ASN A 34 -6.24 2.90 15.86
CA ASN A 34 -6.36 4.00 14.93
C ASN A 34 -4.98 4.29 14.36
N TYR A 35 -4.50 3.39 13.52
CA TYR A 35 -3.15 3.45 12.98
C TYR A 35 -3.17 3.09 11.49
N PHE A 36 -2.58 3.94 10.67
CA PHE A 36 -2.45 3.72 9.24
C PHE A 36 -0.99 3.63 8.87
N TYR A 37 -0.68 2.83 7.89
CA TYR A 37 0.67 2.75 7.35
C TYR A 37 0.60 2.94 5.83
N VAL A 38 1.47 3.81 5.31
CA VAL A 38 1.55 4.08 3.88
C VAL A 38 2.91 3.62 3.40
N GLY A 39 2.94 2.81 2.36
CA GLY A 39 4.21 2.29 1.84
C GLY A 39 4.20 2.19 0.33
N ILE A 40 5.37 1.90 -0.23
CA ILE A 40 5.56 1.69 -1.66
C ILE A 40 6.17 0.31 -1.84
N SER A 41 5.73 -0.40 -2.86
CA SER A 41 6.31 -1.71 -3.16
C SER A 41 6.01 -2.07 -4.61
N ASP A 42 6.87 -2.89 -5.20
CA ASP A 42 6.57 -3.47 -6.50
C ASP A 42 5.68 -4.70 -6.33
N ASN A 43 5.52 -5.17 -5.09
CA ASN A 43 4.64 -6.31 -4.81
C ASN A 43 3.90 -6.04 -3.50
N PRO A 44 2.83 -5.24 -3.55
CA PRO A 44 2.14 -4.83 -2.33
C PRO A 44 1.52 -6.00 -1.57
N LYS A 45 1.06 -7.02 -2.29
CA LYS A 45 0.47 -8.17 -1.66
C LYS A 45 1.46 -8.86 -0.74
N ARG A 46 2.68 -9.05 -1.21
CA ARG A 46 3.72 -9.67 -0.41
C ARG A 46 4.08 -8.79 0.78
N ARG A 47 4.22 -7.48 0.54
CA ARG A 47 4.59 -6.58 1.64
C ARG A 47 3.52 -6.52 2.72
N ILE A 48 2.26 -6.49 2.33
CA ILE A 48 1.18 -6.45 3.30
C ILE A 48 1.14 -7.74 4.10
N ASN A 49 1.40 -8.86 3.42
CA ASN A 49 1.47 -10.13 4.09
C ASN A 49 2.61 -10.15 5.12
N GLN A 50 3.75 -9.56 4.76
CA GLN A 50 4.88 -9.45 5.68
C GLN A 50 4.53 -8.58 6.89
N HIS A 51 3.81 -7.49 6.68
CA HIS A 51 3.35 -6.66 7.79
C HIS A 51 2.48 -7.48 8.74
N ASN A 52 1.55 -8.24 8.19
CA ASN A 52 0.65 -9.02 9.02
C ASN A 52 1.33 -10.18 9.72
N LYS A 53 2.49 -10.59 9.24
CA LYS A 53 3.26 -11.63 9.92
C LYS A 53 4.22 -11.05 10.97
N GLY A 54 4.22 -9.72 11.10
CA GLY A 54 5.06 -9.08 12.10
C GLY A 54 6.51 -8.92 11.72
N TYR A 55 6.82 -8.98 10.42
CA TYR A 55 8.20 -8.85 9.97
C TYR A 55 8.70 -7.42 10.07
N ASN A 56 7.82 -6.45 10.04
CA ASN A 56 8.21 -5.06 10.14
C ASN A 56 8.08 -4.59 11.57
N ARG A 57 9.18 -4.18 12.16
CA ARG A 57 9.20 -3.80 13.56
C ARG A 57 8.27 -2.65 13.89
N THR A 58 8.19 -1.66 13.02
CA THR A 58 7.37 -0.48 13.25
C THR A 58 5.88 -0.83 13.28
N THR A 59 5.45 -1.74 12.42
CA THR A 59 4.03 -2.05 12.30
C THR A 59 3.59 -3.25 13.13
N LYS A 60 4.54 -4.01 13.65
CA LYS A 60 4.23 -5.23 14.39
C LYS A 60 3.22 -5.03 15.52
N PRO A 61 3.31 -3.96 16.33
CA PRO A 61 2.36 -3.79 17.44
C PRO A 61 0.92 -3.56 16.99
N TYR A 62 0.70 -3.30 15.69
CA TYR A 62 -0.62 -2.91 15.21
C TYR A 62 -1.30 -3.95 14.32
N ILE A 63 -0.72 -5.14 14.21
CA ILE A 63 -1.35 -6.17 13.40
C ILE A 63 -2.60 -6.67 14.10
N PRO A 64 -3.57 -7.18 13.35
CA PRO A 64 -3.55 -7.35 11.90
C PRO A 64 -4.01 -6.10 11.17
N PHE A 65 -3.63 -6.01 9.90
CA PHE A 65 -3.97 -4.88 9.05
C PHE A 65 -4.96 -5.29 7.98
N LYS A 66 -5.78 -4.33 7.57
CA LYS A 66 -6.63 -4.51 6.41
C LYS A 66 -6.23 -3.47 5.37
N ILE A 67 -6.48 -3.79 4.11
CA ILE A 67 -6.09 -2.93 3.00
C ILE A 67 -7.15 -1.86 2.81
N ILE A 68 -6.70 -0.60 2.73
CA ILE A 68 -7.60 0.51 2.46
C ILE A 68 -7.46 0.96 1.01
N ILE A 69 -6.22 1.14 0.54
CA ILE A 69 -5.95 1.64 -0.81
C ILE A 69 -4.76 0.91 -1.38
N ILE A 70 -4.83 0.58 -2.66
CA ILE A 70 -3.66 0.17 -3.43
C ILE A 70 -3.74 0.94 -4.73
N GLU A 71 -2.71 1.72 -5.04
CA GLU A 71 -2.65 2.53 -6.26
C GLU A 71 -1.46 2.10 -7.09
N GLU A 72 -1.67 1.97 -8.38
CA GLU A 72 -0.64 1.58 -9.31
C GLU A 72 -0.04 2.82 -9.97
N HIS A 73 1.27 2.91 -10.00
CA HIS A 73 1.98 4.03 -10.62
C HIS A 73 3.03 3.49 -11.58
N ALA A 74 3.19 4.16 -12.71
CA ALA A 74 4.13 3.72 -13.72
C ALA A 74 5.58 4.03 -13.35
N SER A 75 5.81 4.96 -12.45
CA SER A 75 7.17 5.30 -12.08
C SER A 75 7.32 5.41 -10.57
N ARG A 76 8.53 5.22 -10.11
CA ARG A 76 8.83 5.35 -8.70
C ARG A 76 8.68 6.79 -8.22
N ILE A 77 8.99 7.74 -9.09
CA ILE A 77 8.88 9.16 -8.73
C ILE A 77 7.43 9.51 -8.44
N GLU A 78 6.53 9.05 -9.30
CA GLU A 78 5.10 9.30 -9.10
C GLU A 78 4.61 8.65 -7.82
N ALA A 79 5.02 7.41 -7.58
CA ALA A 79 4.62 6.70 -6.38
C ALA A 79 5.11 7.41 -5.14
N ARG A 80 6.34 7.93 -5.20
CA ARG A 80 6.92 8.62 -4.06
C ARG A 80 6.18 9.91 -3.75
N LYS A 81 5.79 10.64 -4.78
CA LYS A 81 5.02 11.86 -4.59
C LYS A 81 3.68 11.55 -3.92
N ARG A 82 3.05 10.48 -4.35
CA ARG A 82 1.76 10.09 -3.78
C ARG A 82 1.92 9.65 -2.33
N GLU A 83 2.98 8.90 -2.05
CA GLU A 83 3.26 8.47 -0.68
C GLU A 83 3.40 9.67 0.25
N LYS A 84 4.15 10.66 -0.19
CA LYS A 84 4.36 11.87 0.61
C LYS A 84 3.04 12.58 0.86
N PHE A 85 2.20 12.67 -0.17
CA PHE A 85 0.90 13.31 0.00
C PHE A 85 0.05 12.55 1.02
N LEU A 86 0.01 11.23 0.91
CA LEU A 86 -0.84 10.44 1.79
C LEU A 86 -0.37 10.49 3.24
N LYS A 87 0.89 10.81 3.46
CA LYS A 87 1.41 10.97 4.81
C LYS A 87 1.20 12.38 5.36
N SER A 88 0.77 13.31 4.52
CA SER A 88 0.53 14.68 4.95
C SER A 88 -0.81 14.78 5.66
N GLY A 89 -1.10 15.94 6.23
CA GLY A 89 -2.37 16.18 6.89
C GLY A 89 -3.55 16.01 5.94
N CYS A 90 -3.44 16.57 4.73
CA CYS A 90 -4.51 16.44 3.73
C CYS A 90 -4.68 14.98 3.31
N GLY A 91 -3.58 14.27 3.17
CA GLY A 91 -3.65 12.85 2.80
C GLY A 91 -4.31 12.01 3.86
N ARG A 92 -4.03 12.31 5.13
CA ARG A 92 -4.66 11.60 6.23
C ARG A 92 -6.16 11.82 6.25
N GLU A 93 -6.60 13.05 5.94
CA GLU A 93 -8.00 13.34 5.85
C GLU A 93 -8.65 12.52 4.74
N PHE A 94 -7.96 12.47 3.60
CA PHE A 94 -8.43 11.69 2.47
C PHE A 94 -8.58 10.22 2.85
N ILE A 95 -7.58 9.66 3.54
CA ILE A 95 -7.64 8.27 3.98
C ILE A 95 -8.80 8.04 4.94
N ARG A 96 -8.98 8.96 5.89
CA ARG A 96 -10.07 8.81 6.85
C ARG A 96 -11.42 8.79 6.16
N SER A 97 -11.58 9.58 5.10
CA SER A 97 -12.85 9.63 4.39
C SER A 97 -13.18 8.31 3.73
N MET A 98 -12.18 7.48 3.48
CA MET A 98 -12.40 6.20 2.83
C MET A 98 -12.73 5.09 3.80
N VAL A 99 -12.51 5.28 5.09
CA VAL A 99 -12.78 4.23 6.06
C VAL A 99 -14.02 4.52 6.92
N THR A 100 -14.64 5.65 6.74
CA THR A 100 -15.88 5.94 7.49
C THR A 100 -17.14 5.59 6.68
#